data_10c0b76a5d997a1bb90ea99551453458
#
_entry.id   10c0b76a5d997a1bb90ea99551453458
#
_cell.length_a   1.000
_cell.length_b   1.000
_cell.length_c   1.000
_cell.angle_alpha   90.00
_cell.angle_beta   90.00
_cell.angle_gamma   90.00
#
_symmetry.space_group_name_H-M   'P 1'
#
loop_
_entity.id
_entity.type
_entity.pdbx_description
1 polymer ?
#
loop_
_entity_poly.entity_id
_entity_poly.type
_entity_poly.pdbx_seq_one_letter_code
_entity_poly.pdbx_strand_id
1 'polypeptide(L)' 'SVGACAVVLPGVTVGRFAMIGAGAVVTRDVPDHGLVLGTPARLVGWVCACGARLVVRDQMGHCPVCGSTVQVNVNMQGDE' A
#
# COMPACT_ATOMS: atom_id res chain seq x y z
N SER A 1 8.18 -2.60 -0.47
CA SER A 1 9.11 -1.89 -1.36
C SER A 1 9.00 -0.38 -1.13
N VAL A 2 10.11 0.26 -1.02
CA VAL A 2 10.17 1.70 -0.76
C VAL A 2 10.87 2.38 -1.92
N GLY A 3 10.19 3.34 -2.54
CA GLY A 3 10.75 4.07 -3.68
C GLY A 3 11.87 5.03 -3.26
N ALA A 4 12.61 5.51 -4.26
CA ALA A 4 13.74 6.40 -4.03
C ALA A 4 13.27 7.70 -3.38
N CYS A 5 14.05 8.20 -2.44
CA CYS A 5 13.79 9.46 -1.73
C CYS A 5 12.47 9.47 -0.95
N ALA A 6 11.86 8.32 -0.70
CA ALA A 6 10.70 8.26 0.17
C ALA A 6 11.14 8.44 1.61
N VAL A 7 10.27 9.06 2.41
CA VAL A 7 10.52 9.29 3.82
C VAL A 7 9.38 8.66 4.62
N VAL A 8 9.74 7.89 5.64
CA VAL A 8 8.78 7.29 6.57
C VAL A 8 9.05 7.92 7.94
N LEU A 9 8.04 8.58 8.50
CA LEU A 9 8.21 9.26 9.78
C LEU A 9 8.40 8.25 10.92
N PRO A 10 9.08 8.64 12.01
CA PRO A 10 9.24 7.76 13.17
C PRO A 10 7.88 7.36 13.73
N GLY A 11 7.80 6.11 14.19
CA GLY A 11 6.58 5.58 14.78
C GLY A 11 5.56 5.04 13.78
N VAL A 12 5.80 5.22 12.48
CA VAL A 12 4.92 4.70 11.44
C VAL A 12 5.25 3.23 11.18
N THR A 13 4.23 2.41 11.12
CA THR A 13 4.36 0.99 10.76
C THR A 13 3.98 0.82 9.30
N VAL A 14 4.88 0.21 8.53
CA VAL A 14 4.62 -0.14 7.14
C VAL A 14 4.30 -1.61 7.07
N GLY A 15 3.13 -1.96 6.57
CA GLY A 15 2.67 -3.33 6.53
C GLY A 15 3.44 -4.21 5.56
N ARG A 16 3.15 -5.50 5.59
CA ARG A 16 3.83 -6.48 4.75
C ARG A 16 3.44 -6.27 3.31
N PHE A 17 4.42 -6.40 2.43
CA PHE A 17 4.22 -6.27 0.98
C PHE A 17 3.66 -4.91 0.55
N ALA A 18 3.71 -3.90 1.42
CA ALA A 18 3.29 -2.56 1.06
C ALA A 18 4.28 -1.94 0.08
N MET A 19 3.81 -1.01 -0.74
CA MET A 19 4.64 -0.32 -1.70
C MET A 19 4.50 1.19 -1.47
N ILE A 20 5.64 1.85 -1.34
CA ILE A 20 5.71 3.29 -1.11
C ILE A 20 6.34 3.91 -2.35
N GLY A 21 5.63 4.84 -2.98
CA GLY A 21 6.11 5.47 -4.20
C GLY A 21 7.31 6.39 -3.95
N ALA A 22 8.06 6.64 -5.02
CA ALA A 22 9.23 7.51 -4.94
C ALA A 22 8.83 8.91 -4.48
N GLY A 23 9.60 9.49 -3.58
CA GLY A 23 9.37 10.83 -3.07
C GLY A 23 8.19 10.97 -2.11
N ALA A 24 7.51 9.89 -1.78
CA ALA A 24 6.39 9.96 -0.85
C ALA A 24 6.86 10.27 0.57
N VAL A 25 6.02 10.97 1.33
CA VAL A 25 6.28 11.22 2.75
C VAL A 25 5.18 10.54 3.54
N VAL A 26 5.53 9.43 4.19
CA VAL A 26 4.57 8.56 4.88
C VAL A 26 4.41 9.04 6.31
N THR A 27 3.22 9.54 6.64
CA THR A 27 2.93 10.12 7.95
C THR A 27 1.99 9.26 8.79
N ARG A 28 1.45 8.19 8.23
CA ARG A 28 0.52 7.27 8.89
C ARG A 28 0.89 5.83 8.56
N ASP A 29 0.40 4.92 9.38
CA ASP A 29 0.61 3.50 9.15
C ASP A 29 0.07 3.09 7.77
N VAL A 30 0.80 2.20 7.12
CA VAL A 30 0.42 1.66 5.82
C VAL A 30 -0.02 0.22 6.03
N PRO A 31 -1.23 -0.14 5.57
CA PRO A 31 -1.71 -1.50 5.75
C PRO A 31 -0.93 -2.49 4.88
N ASP A 32 -1.04 -3.76 5.20
CA ASP A 32 -0.45 -4.82 4.38
C ASP A 32 -0.95 -4.68 2.95
N HIS A 33 -0.06 -4.86 1.99
CA HIS A 33 -0.35 -4.74 0.56
C HIS A 33 -0.78 -3.34 0.12
N GLY A 34 -0.68 -2.34 0.98
CA GLY A 34 -1.09 -0.97 0.62
C GLY A 34 -0.10 -0.32 -0.34
N LEU A 35 -0.62 0.45 -1.27
CA LEU A 35 0.18 1.29 -2.17
C LEU A 35 -0.07 2.74 -1.81
N VAL A 36 0.97 3.45 -1.40
CA VAL A 36 0.85 4.84 -1.02
C VAL A 36 1.75 5.72 -1.88
N LEU A 37 1.23 6.88 -2.23
CA LEU A 37 1.93 7.86 -3.07
C LEU A 37 1.70 9.26 -2.51
N GLY A 38 2.64 10.14 -2.76
CA GLY A 38 2.47 11.58 -2.57
C GLY A 38 3.04 12.12 -1.28
N THR A 39 2.84 13.43 -1.08
CA THR A 39 3.33 14.20 0.07
C THR A 39 2.20 15.08 0.58
N PRO A 40 1.54 14.75 1.70
CA PRO A 40 1.70 13.50 2.45
C PRO A 40 1.19 12.30 1.67
N ALA A 41 1.75 11.12 1.94
CA ALA A 41 1.37 9.92 1.22
C ALA A 41 -0.08 9.54 1.51
N ARG A 42 -0.77 9.10 0.46
CA ARG A 42 -2.15 8.64 0.53
C ARG A 42 -2.24 7.23 -0.03
N LEU A 43 -3.10 6.43 0.55
CA LEU A 43 -3.37 5.09 0.05
C LEU A 43 -4.15 5.21 -1.25
N VAL A 44 -3.56 4.74 -2.34
CA VAL A 44 -4.16 4.87 -3.67
C VAL A 44 -4.49 3.53 -4.31
N GLY A 45 -4.14 2.44 -3.65
CA GLY A 45 -4.44 1.12 -4.19
C GLY A 45 -3.81 0.03 -3.37
N TRP A 46 -3.76 -1.14 -3.94
CA TRP A 46 -3.26 -2.33 -3.29
C TRP A 46 -2.38 -3.10 -4.26
N VAL A 47 -1.35 -3.76 -3.73
CA VAL A 47 -0.41 -4.51 -4.55
C VAL A 47 -0.27 -5.94 -4.04
N CYS A 48 -0.03 -6.85 -4.96
CA CYS A 48 0.25 -8.23 -4.65
C CYS A 48 1.71 -8.38 -4.19
N ALA A 49 2.01 -9.45 -3.51
CA ALA A 49 3.39 -9.78 -3.15
C ALA A 49 4.28 -9.90 -4.39
N CYS A 50 3.71 -10.22 -5.55
CA CYS A 50 4.46 -10.28 -6.80
C CYS A 50 4.75 -8.90 -7.40
N GLY A 51 4.17 -7.83 -6.84
CA GLY A 51 4.38 -6.46 -7.29
C GLY A 51 3.30 -5.90 -8.20
N ALA A 52 2.37 -6.72 -8.68
CA ALA A 52 1.30 -6.24 -9.54
C ALA A 52 0.18 -5.58 -8.74
N ARG A 53 -0.55 -4.66 -9.38
CA ARG A 53 -1.73 -4.04 -8.75
C ARG A 53 -2.82 -5.08 -8.57
N LEU A 54 -3.43 -5.07 -7.38
CA LEU A 54 -4.59 -5.92 -7.10
C LEU A 54 -5.87 -5.24 -7.57
N VAL A 55 -6.82 -6.05 -8.02
CA VAL A 55 -8.20 -5.61 -8.23
C VAL A 55 -8.96 -5.96 -6.98
N VAL A 56 -9.47 -4.96 -6.26
CA VAL A 56 -10.10 -5.17 -4.97
C VAL A 56 -11.61 -5.09 -5.10
N ARG A 57 -12.27 -6.07 -4.51
CA ARG A 57 -13.72 -6.14 -4.47
C ARG A 57 -14.11 -6.74 -3.12
N ASP A 58 -14.93 -6.02 -2.34
CA ASP A 58 -15.41 -6.48 -1.03
C ASP A 58 -14.27 -6.92 -0.11
N GLN A 59 -13.24 -6.09 0.00
CA GLN A 59 -12.05 -6.33 0.84
C GLN A 59 -11.21 -7.52 0.38
N MET A 60 -11.47 -8.05 -0.80
CA MET A 60 -10.67 -9.14 -1.36
C MET A 60 -9.94 -8.64 -2.59
N GLY A 61 -8.62 -8.72 -2.56
CA GLY A 61 -7.79 -8.36 -3.69
C GLY A 61 -7.48 -9.56 -4.56
N HIS A 62 -7.60 -9.40 -5.86
CA HIS A 62 -7.28 -10.43 -6.83
C HIS A 62 -6.16 -9.95 -7.72
N CYS A 63 -5.13 -10.77 -7.87
CA CYS A 63 -4.00 -10.43 -8.72
C CYS A 63 -4.23 -10.99 -10.13
N PRO A 64 -4.33 -10.11 -11.14
CA PRO A 64 -4.53 -10.59 -12.52
C PRO A 64 -3.28 -11.21 -13.12
N VAL A 65 -2.12 -11.06 -12.47
CA VAL A 65 -0.85 -11.58 -13.00
C VAL A 65 -0.56 -12.98 -12.47
N CYS A 66 -0.58 -13.16 -11.14
CA CYS A 66 -0.22 -14.45 -10.56
C CYS A 66 -1.42 -15.25 -10.06
N GLY A 67 -2.62 -14.68 -10.09
CA GLY A 67 -3.84 -15.37 -9.69
C GLY A 67 -4.10 -15.45 -8.20
N SER A 68 -3.21 -14.88 -7.37
CA SER A 68 -3.40 -14.91 -5.92
C SER A 68 -4.57 -14.05 -5.49
N THR A 69 -5.21 -14.46 -4.39
CA THR A 69 -6.22 -13.62 -3.73
C THR A 69 -5.71 -13.29 -2.34
N VAL A 70 -5.94 -12.05 -1.93
CA VAL A 70 -5.43 -11.51 -0.67
C VAL A 70 -6.51 -10.68 -0.02
N GLN A 71 -6.71 -10.88 1.26
CA GLN A 71 -7.60 -10.01 2.00
C GLN A 71 -6.88 -8.69 2.29
N VAL A 72 -7.55 -7.57 2.01
CA VAL A 72 -6.98 -6.25 2.26
C VAL A 72 -7.87 -5.49 3.24
N ASN A 73 -7.25 -4.65 4.06
CA ASN A 73 -7.97 -3.92 5.11
C ASN A 73 -8.33 -2.53 4.59
N VAL A 74 -9.46 -2.44 3.89
CA VAL A 74 -9.90 -1.18 3.31
C VAL A 74 -10.24 -0.13 4.37
N ASN A 75 -10.46 -0.54 5.61
CA ASN A 75 -10.77 0.40 6.69
C ASN A 75 -9.54 1.20 7.14
N MET A 76 -8.36 0.84 6.72
CA MET A 76 -7.14 1.59 7.01
C MET A 76 -6.84 2.66 5.97
N GLN A 77 -7.72 2.87 5.00
CA GLN A 77 -7.56 3.97 4.08
C GLN A 77 -7.52 5.25 4.89
N GLY A 78 -6.44 5.92 4.78
CA GLY A 78 -6.23 7.08 5.55
C GLY A 78 -7.21 8.14 5.19
N ASP A 79 -7.80 8.76 5.93
CA ASP A 79 -8.56 9.72 5.70
C ASP A 79 -8.18 10.89 6.03
N GLU A 80 -7.97 11.33 5.99
CA GLU A 80 -7.76 12.47 6.07
C GLU A 80 -6.86 12.99 6.50
#